data_55e9e55820d4f48e555c0953a3afac59
#
_entry.id   55e9e55820d4f48e555c0953a3afac59
#
_cell.length_a   1.000
_cell.length_b   1.000
_cell.length_c   1.000
_cell.angle_alpha   90.00
_cell.angle_beta   90.00
_cell.angle_gamma   90.00
#
_symmetry.space_group_name_H-M   'P 1'
#
loop_
_entity.id
_entity.type
_entity.pdbx_description
1 polymer ?
#
loop_
_entity_poly.entity_id
_entity_poly.type
_entity_poly.pdbx_seq_one_letter_code
_entity_poly.pdbx_strand_id
1 'polypeptide(L)'
;SLARFELYTIISKVIGYEWFLYCDTDSAFYLSTPEITERINEYNRKCLEDSKKNGFFVTLDDGTVKYFHKFDFEKDHEKSQVFKALHAKCYAIETDKGLKITVAGVMRENKVKKVTREMELGDIDNLKEGTVFKICGGTRADYSTIRDYDGKYTGGGCAILDTTKQLSETLFREKGFFT
;
A
#
# COMPACT_ATOMS: atom_id res chain seq x y z
N SER A 1 -6.31 5.14 16.47
CA SER A 1 -7.54 4.68 15.84
C SER A 1 -7.71 3.18 16.09
N LEU A 2 -8.92 2.67 16.04
CA LEU A 2 -9.24 1.26 16.25
C LEU A 2 -8.46 0.35 15.27
N ALA A 3 -8.41 0.71 14.00
CA ALA A 3 -7.67 -0.05 12.99
C ALA A 3 -6.19 -0.26 13.32
N ARG A 4 -5.51 0.74 13.91
CA ARG A 4 -4.12 0.58 14.36
C ARG A 4 -4.00 -0.39 15.53
N PHE A 5 -4.96 -0.36 16.45
CA PHE A 5 -4.98 -1.29 17.57
C PHE A 5 -5.19 -2.73 17.10
N GLU A 6 -6.08 -2.93 16.15
CA GLU A 6 -6.33 -4.24 15.53
C GLU A 6 -5.12 -4.76 14.77
N LEU A 7 -4.50 -3.91 13.95
CA LEU A 7 -3.26 -4.25 13.26
C LEU A 7 -2.14 -4.63 14.23
N TYR A 8 -1.97 -3.84 15.29
CA TYR A 8 -1.00 -4.16 16.34
C TYR A 8 -1.33 -5.49 17.03
N THR A 9 -2.60 -5.76 17.31
CA THR A 9 -3.04 -6.99 17.97
C THR A 9 -2.75 -8.20 17.09
N ILE A 10 -3.07 -8.16 15.81
CA ILE A 10 -2.80 -9.29 14.91
C ILE A 10 -1.29 -9.53 14.74
N ILE A 11 -0.49 -8.48 14.62
CA ILE A 11 0.96 -8.61 14.50
C ILE A 11 1.55 -9.21 15.79
N SER A 12 1.23 -8.65 16.95
CA SER A 12 1.89 -9.01 18.22
C SER A 12 1.38 -10.31 18.84
N LYS A 13 0.10 -10.65 18.66
CA LYS A 13 -0.52 -11.79 19.36
C LYS A 13 -0.89 -12.96 18.46
N VAL A 14 -1.01 -12.75 17.15
CA VAL A 14 -1.45 -13.78 16.22
C VAL A 14 -0.30 -14.20 15.32
N ILE A 15 0.32 -13.27 14.61
CA ILE A 15 1.44 -13.55 13.70
C ILE A 15 2.71 -13.83 14.51
N GLY A 16 3.08 -12.93 15.42
CA GLY A 16 4.37 -12.90 16.11
C GLY A 16 5.39 -12.02 15.39
N TYR A 17 6.18 -11.27 16.15
CA TYR A 17 7.16 -10.35 15.56
C TYR A 17 8.26 -11.06 14.77
N GLU A 18 8.56 -12.29 15.10
CA GLU A 18 9.55 -13.12 14.41
C GLU A 18 9.16 -13.48 12.97
N TRP A 19 7.87 -13.43 12.67
CA TRP A 19 7.33 -13.73 11.33
C TRP A 19 6.86 -12.50 10.58
N PHE A 20 6.80 -11.37 11.27
CA PHE A 20 6.34 -10.10 10.72
C PHE A 20 7.41 -9.48 9.82
N LEU A 21 7.02 -8.99 8.64
CA LEU A 21 7.91 -8.34 7.68
C LEU A 21 7.67 -6.84 7.57
N TYR A 22 6.40 -6.46 7.38
CA TYR A 22 6.05 -5.08 7.08
C TYR A 22 4.56 -4.81 7.32
N CYS A 23 4.20 -3.57 7.62
CA CYS A 23 2.80 -3.14 7.63
C CYS A 23 2.62 -1.76 7.02
N ASP A 24 1.45 -1.55 6.45
CA ASP A 24 1.03 -0.24 5.95
C ASP A 24 -0.44 -0.01 6.27
N THR A 25 -0.71 1.01 7.07
CA THR A 25 -2.05 1.51 7.46
C THR A 25 -2.96 0.45 8.10
N ASP A 26 -3.41 -0.54 7.34
CA ASP A 26 -4.38 -1.58 7.70
C ASP A 26 -4.01 -2.97 7.16
N SER A 27 -2.82 -3.12 6.61
CA SER A 27 -2.30 -4.36 6.05
C SER A 27 -1.01 -4.80 6.72
N ALA A 28 -0.77 -6.12 6.78
CA ALA A 28 0.46 -6.71 7.28
C ALA A 28 1.00 -7.75 6.31
N PHE A 29 2.32 -7.73 6.11
CA PHE A 29 3.08 -8.75 5.38
C PHE A 29 3.86 -9.59 6.38
N TYR A 30 3.83 -10.89 6.21
CA TYR A 30 4.47 -11.84 7.12
C TYR A 30 4.94 -13.09 6.38
N LEU A 31 5.86 -13.83 6.99
CA LEU A 31 6.28 -15.13 6.50
C LEU A 31 5.17 -16.15 6.81
N SER A 32 4.52 -16.65 5.77
CA SER A 32 3.39 -17.55 5.91
C SER A 32 3.84 -18.97 6.25
N THR A 33 3.24 -19.52 7.30
CA THR A 33 3.30 -20.94 7.63
C THR A 33 1.88 -21.48 7.82
N PRO A 34 1.66 -22.79 7.68
CA PRO A 34 0.34 -23.39 7.96
C PRO A 34 -0.18 -23.05 9.36
N GLU A 35 0.71 -23.02 10.34
CA GLU A 35 0.37 -22.68 11.74
C GLU A 35 -0.12 -21.23 11.86
N ILE A 36 0.59 -20.27 11.27
CA ILE A 36 0.20 -18.85 11.32
C ILE A 36 -1.12 -18.64 10.58
N THR A 37 -1.29 -19.29 9.44
CA THR A 37 -2.54 -19.24 8.68
C THR A 37 -3.72 -19.74 9.52
N GLU A 38 -3.56 -20.83 10.24
CA GLU A 38 -4.61 -21.36 11.14
C GLU A 38 -4.89 -20.41 12.31
N ARG A 39 -3.87 -19.82 12.92
CA ARG A 39 -4.03 -18.81 13.99
C ARG A 39 -4.81 -17.59 13.52
N ILE A 40 -4.55 -17.11 12.29
CA ILE A 40 -5.30 -16.00 11.69
C ILE A 40 -6.75 -16.41 11.41
N ASN A 41 -6.97 -17.59 10.88
CA ASN A 41 -8.33 -18.12 10.65
C ASN A 41 -9.12 -18.24 11.96
N GLU A 42 -8.51 -18.72 13.02
CA GLU A 42 -9.14 -18.79 14.34
C GLU A 42 -9.44 -17.40 14.90
N TYR A 43 -8.52 -16.46 14.76
CA TYR A 43 -8.73 -15.05 15.14
C TYR A 43 -9.95 -14.48 14.37
N ASN A 44 -9.98 -14.65 13.04
CA ASN A 44 -11.08 -14.20 12.20
C ASN A 44 -12.41 -14.82 12.58
N ARG A 45 -12.43 -16.12 12.93
CA ARG A 45 -13.63 -16.82 13.40
C ARG A 45 -14.18 -16.18 14.68
N LYS A 46 -13.31 -15.90 15.66
CA LYS A 46 -13.71 -15.21 16.90
C LYS A 46 -14.25 -13.82 16.62
N CYS A 47 -13.56 -13.03 15.79
CA CYS A 47 -14.02 -11.70 15.39
C CYS A 47 -15.39 -11.75 14.70
N LEU A 48 -15.64 -12.76 13.86
CA LEU A 48 -16.91 -12.93 13.19
C LEU A 48 -18.04 -13.27 14.16
N GLU A 49 -17.80 -14.15 15.12
CA GLU A 49 -18.76 -14.52 16.18
C GLU A 49 -19.12 -13.30 17.03
N ASP A 50 -18.11 -12.54 17.47
CA ASP A 50 -18.30 -11.33 18.25
C ASP A 50 -19.02 -10.23 17.46
N SER A 51 -18.68 -10.06 16.19
CA SER A 51 -19.33 -9.09 15.32
C SER A 51 -20.82 -9.43 15.09
N LYS A 52 -21.14 -10.70 14.91
CA LYS A 52 -22.54 -11.14 14.80
C LYS A 52 -23.32 -10.90 16.09
N LYS A 53 -22.72 -11.22 17.23
CA LYS A 53 -23.33 -11.05 18.56
C LYS A 53 -23.60 -9.57 18.91
N ASN A 54 -22.66 -8.68 18.54
CA ASN A 54 -22.70 -7.27 18.92
C ASN A 54 -23.24 -6.35 17.81
N GLY A 55 -23.63 -6.88 16.65
CA GLY A 55 -24.15 -6.09 15.53
C GLY A 55 -23.08 -5.28 14.80
N PHE A 56 -21.80 -5.67 14.83
CA PHE A 56 -20.70 -4.99 14.16
C PHE A 56 -20.59 -5.43 12.69
N PHE A 57 -21.56 -5.06 11.91
CA PHE A 57 -21.57 -5.32 10.47
C PHE A 57 -22.29 -4.21 9.71
N VAL A 58 -22.06 -4.16 8.43
CA VAL A 58 -22.79 -3.30 7.49
C VAL A 58 -23.32 -4.14 6.35
N THR A 59 -24.55 -3.86 5.94
CA THR A 59 -25.13 -4.44 4.72
C THR A 59 -24.97 -3.43 3.59
N LEU A 60 -24.32 -3.86 2.52
CA LEU A 60 -24.15 -3.04 1.32
C LEU A 60 -25.43 -3.03 0.48
N ASP A 61 -25.52 -2.13 -0.50
CA ASP A 61 -26.68 -1.98 -1.37
C ASP A 61 -27.00 -3.25 -2.20
N ASP A 62 -25.98 -4.08 -2.46
CA ASP A 62 -26.12 -5.38 -3.14
C ASP A 62 -26.57 -6.51 -2.22
N GLY A 63 -26.87 -6.24 -0.94
CA GLY A 63 -27.23 -7.22 0.08
C GLY A 63 -26.04 -7.94 0.72
N THR A 64 -24.80 -7.66 0.31
CA THR A 64 -23.60 -8.26 0.91
C THR A 64 -23.40 -7.76 2.32
N VAL A 65 -23.21 -8.68 3.29
CA VAL A 65 -22.90 -8.33 4.68
C VAL A 65 -21.38 -8.30 4.88
N LYS A 66 -20.87 -7.15 5.33
CA LYS A 66 -19.47 -6.97 5.71
C LYS A 66 -19.35 -6.91 7.23
N TYR A 67 -18.58 -7.83 7.80
CA TYR A 67 -18.29 -7.87 9.23
C TYR A 67 -17.00 -7.11 9.52
N PHE A 68 -16.97 -6.37 10.64
CA PHE A 68 -15.79 -5.64 11.10
C PHE A 68 -14.79 -6.54 11.83
N HIS A 69 -13.60 -6.03 12.07
CA HIS A 69 -12.55 -6.61 12.91
C HIS A 69 -11.88 -7.88 12.39
N LYS A 70 -12.22 -8.36 11.19
CA LYS A 70 -11.53 -9.49 10.59
C LYS A 70 -10.50 -9.05 9.56
N PHE A 71 -9.47 -9.85 9.35
CA PHE A 71 -8.47 -9.65 8.32
C PHE A 71 -8.71 -10.61 7.16
N ASP A 72 -8.80 -10.07 5.97
CA ASP A 72 -8.93 -10.86 4.75
C ASP A 72 -7.55 -11.07 4.13
N PHE A 73 -7.29 -12.28 3.63
CA PHE A 73 -6.10 -12.55 2.83
C PHE A 73 -6.25 -11.90 1.45
N GLU A 74 -5.24 -11.13 1.06
CA GLU A 74 -5.21 -10.57 -0.30
C GLU A 74 -4.86 -11.65 -1.31
N LYS A 75 -5.80 -12.01 -2.15
CA LYS A 75 -5.68 -13.07 -3.16
C LYS A 75 -4.49 -12.91 -4.10
N ASP A 76 -4.13 -11.68 -4.39
CA ASP A 76 -3.02 -11.36 -5.28
C ASP A 76 -1.63 -11.54 -4.63
N HIS A 77 -1.59 -11.66 -3.30
CA HIS A 77 -0.36 -11.79 -2.53
C HIS A 77 -0.20 -13.17 -1.88
N GLU A 78 -1.19 -14.05 -2.01
CA GLU A 78 -1.17 -15.39 -1.40
C GLU A 78 0.05 -16.24 -1.77
N LYS A 79 0.66 -15.96 -2.93
CA LYS A 79 1.82 -16.70 -3.45
C LYS A 79 3.01 -15.81 -3.72
N SER A 80 3.22 -14.78 -2.89
CA SER A 80 4.42 -13.96 -2.99
C SER A 80 5.64 -14.79 -2.61
N GLN A 81 6.63 -14.83 -3.49
CA GLN A 81 7.86 -15.59 -3.30
C GLN A 81 8.96 -14.70 -2.71
N VAL A 82 8.97 -13.43 -3.09
CA VAL A 82 9.95 -12.45 -2.63
C VAL A 82 9.25 -11.17 -2.21
N PHE A 83 9.66 -10.64 -1.07
CA PHE A 83 9.23 -9.34 -0.57
C PHE A 83 10.45 -8.48 -0.25
N LYS A 84 10.46 -7.23 -0.70
CA LYS A 84 11.51 -6.26 -0.42
C LYS A 84 10.91 -4.91 -0.09
N ALA A 85 11.29 -4.34 1.04
CA ALA A 85 10.90 -3.00 1.45
C ALA A 85 12.13 -2.15 1.75
N LEU A 86 12.10 -0.87 1.36
CA LEU A 86 13.12 0.11 1.74
C LEU A 86 12.64 0.96 2.92
N HIS A 87 11.41 1.45 2.83
CA HIS A 87 10.81 2.30 3.86
C HIS A 87 9.29 2.28 3.72
N ALA A 88 8.60 3.04 4.58
CA ALA A 88 7.15 3.16 4.53
C ALA A 88 6.65 3.57 3.13
N LYS A 89 5.68 2.82 2.62
CA LYS A 89 5.10 2.98 1.27
C LYS A 89 6.12 2.90 0.13
N CYS A 90 7.20 2.13 0.34
CA CYS A 90 8.20 1.82 -0.68
C CYS A 90 8.61 0.35 -0.56
N TYR A 91 7.91 -0.51 -1.28
CA TYR A 91 8.13 -1.95 -1.28
C TYR A 91 7.80 -2.57 -2.64
N ALA A 92 8.34 -3.74 -2.89
CA ALA A 92 8.05 -4.57 -4.04
C ALA A 92 7.76 -6.02 -3.61
N ILE A 93 6.94 -6.68 -4.39
CA ILE A 93 6.53 -8.06 -4.20
C ILE A 93 6.66 -8.77 -5.54
N GLU A 94 7.33 -9.90 -5.55
CA GLU A 94 7.34 -10.81 -6.69
C GLU A 94 6.34 -11.94 -6.46
N THR A 95 5.48 -12.15 -7.42
CA THR A 95 4.41 -13.16 -7.39
C THR A 95 4.45 -14.01 -8.66
N ASP A 96 3.72 -15.11 -8.70
CA ASP A 96 3.55 -15.92 -9.91
C ASP A 96 3.02 -15.11 -11.11
N LYS A 97 2.36 -13.97 -10.84
CA LYS A 97 1.80 -13.07 -11.86
C LYS A 97 2.74 -11.94 -12.27
N GLY A 98 3.93 -11.90 -11.68
CA GLY A 98 4.95 -10.90 -11.92
C GLY A 98 5.18 -9.93 -10.77
N LEU A 99 5.98 -8.91 -11.04
CA LEU A 99 6.38 -7.89 -10.08
C LEU A 99 5.24 -6.92 -9.80
N LYS A 100 5.04 -6.61 -8.53
CA LYS A 100 4.16 -5.53 -8.05
C LYS A 100 4.96 -4.58 -7.17
N ILE A 101 4.75 -3.28 -7.36
CA ILE A 101 5.49 -2.25 -6.66
C ILE A 101 4.53 -1.25 -6.01
N THR A 102 4.89 -0.79 -4.84
CA THR A 102 4.31 0.39 -4.19
C THR A 102 5.41 1.38 -3.87
N VAL A 103 5.31 2.57 -4.44
CA VAL A 103 6.22 3.70 -4.14
C VAL A 103 5.37 4.95 -3.97
N ALA A 104 5.43 5.54 -2.78
CA ALA A 104 4.71 6.78 -2.51
C ALA A 104 5.18 7.91 -3.42
N GLY A 105 4.24 8.64 -4.02
CA GLY A 105 4.52 9.74 -4.94
C GLY A 105 4.92 9.32 -6.36
N VAL A 106 4.90 8.02 -6.67
CA VAL A 106 5.08 7.51 -8.03
C VAL A 106 3.75 6.96 -8.52
N MET A 107 3.27 7.44 -9.66
CA MET A 107 2.04 6.95 -10.28
C MET A 107 2.19 5.48 -10.65
N ARG A 108 1.11 4.71 -10.55
CA ARG A 108 1.12 3.29 -10.95
C ARG A 108 1.43 3.13 -12.44
N GLU A 109 0.89 4.01 -13.25
CA GLU A 109 1.05 3.99 -14.70
C GLU A 109 1.06 5.40 -15.24
N ASN A 110 1.98 5.69 -16.16
CA ASN A 110 1.91 6.86 -17.02
C ASN A 110 1.01 6.52 -18.22
N LYS A 111 -0.22 6.99 -18.20
CA LYS A 111 -1.23 6.68 -19.22
C LYS A 111 -0.85 7.16 -20.62
N VAL A 112 -0.05 8.21 -20.71
CA VAL A 112 0.39 8.76 -21.99
C VAL A 112 1.46 7.87 -22.62
N LYS A 113 2.45 7.47 -21.82
CA LYS A 113 3.58 6.64 -22.27
C LYS A 113 3.30 5.14 -22.16
N LYS A 114 2.20 4.74 -21.51
CA LYS A 114 1.84 3.34 -21.21
C LYS A 114 2.96 2.58 -20.48
N VAL A 115 3.69 3.28 -19.62
CA VAL A 115 4.77 2.71 -18.81
C VAL A 115 4.27 2.58 -17.36
N THR A 116 4.45 1.41 -16.76
CA THR A 116 4.12 1.15 -15.36
C THR A 116 5.37 1.24 -14.48
N ARG A 117 5.16 1.34 -13.16
CA ARG A 117 6.25 1.32 -12.16
C ARG A 117 7.05 0.02 -12.25
N GLU A 118 6.35 -1.07 -12.48
CA GLU A 118 6.92 -2.40 -12.62
C GLU A 118 7.84 -2.48 -13.83
N MET A 119 7.42 -1.91 -14.97
CA MET A 119 8.25 -1.83 -16.17
C MET A 119 9.46 -0.93 -16.01
N GLU A 120 9.31 0.18 -15.26
CA GLU A 120 10.42 1.10 -14.99
C GLU A 120 11.46 0.48 -14.06
N LEU A 121 11.04 -0.29 -13.04
CA LEU A 121 11.96 -0.99 -12.15
C LEU A 121 12.60 -2.20 -12.82
N GLY A 122 11.82 -2.97 -13.54
CA GLY A 122 12.22 -4.19 -14.26
C GLY A 122 12.44 -5.41 -13.35
N ASP A 123 13.20 -5.27 -12.28
CA ASP A 123 13.54 -6.34 -11.35
C ASP A 123 13.45 -5.86 -9.89
N ILE A 124 13.05 -6.77 -8.97
CA ILE A 124 12.91 -6.46 -7.55
C ILE A 124 14.23 -6.02 -6.90
N ASP A 125 15.38 -6.53 -7.39
CA ASP A 125 16.70 -6.18 -6.89
C ASP A 125 17.09 -4.74 -7.21
N ASN A 126 16.47 -4.15 -8.22
CA ASN A 126 16.62 -2.74 -8.56
C ASN A 126 15.91 -1.80 -7.57
N LEU A 127 15.05 -2.33 -6.68
CA LEU A 127 14.48 -1.54 -5.60
C LEU A 127 15.54 -1.31 -4.52
N LYS A 128 16.28 -0.22 -4.64
CA LYS A 128 17.37 0.16 -3.75
C LYS A 128 17.49 1.67 -3.65
N GLU A 129 18.29 2.13 -2.70
CA GLU A 129 18.67 3.53 -2.61
C GLU A 129 19.27 4.03 -3.94
N GLY A 130 18.93 5.24 -4.31
CA GLY A 130 19.38 5.83 -5.56
C GLY A 130 18.56 5.46 -6.80
N THR A 131 17.67 4.48 -6.71
CA THR A 131 16.78 4.12 -7.84
C THR A 131 15.91 5.31 -8.23
N VAL A 132 15.85 5.60 -9.52
CA VAL A 132 15.13 6.76 -10.07
C VAL A 132 13.95 6.28 -10.89
N PHE A 133 12.75 6.74 -10.49
CA PHE A 133 11.53 6.57 -11.28
C PHE A 133 11.25 7.84 -12.09
N LYS A 134 11.05 7.68 -13.41
CA LYS A 134 10.77 8.77 -14.36
C LYS A 134 9.28 8.97 -14.64
N ILE A 135 8.44 8.11 -14.12
CA ILE A 135 6.98 8.12 -14.31
C ILE A 135 6.23 8.84 -13.18
N CYS A 136 6.93 9.66 -12.40
CA CYS A 136 6.32 10.48 -11.37
C CYS A 136 5.53 11.67 -11.96
N GLY A 137 4.87 11.47 -13.10
CA GLY A 137 4.06 12.48 -13.75
C GLY A 137 2.84 12.82 -12.90
N GLY A 138 2.69 14.08 -12.57
CA GLY A 138 1.48 14.63 -11.96
C GLY A 138 0.77 15.57 -12.92
N THR A 139 -0.53 15.77 -12.72
CA THR A 139 -1.24 16.86 -13.37
C THR A 139 -0.90 18.15 -12.66
N ARG A 140 -0.30 19.09 -13.34
CA ARG A 140 -0.11 20.46 -12.84
C ARG A 140 -1.17 21.34 -13.46
N ALA A 141 -2.02 21.92 -12.64
CA ALA A 141 -2.94 22.96 -13.07
C ALA A 141 -2.18 24.30 -13.17
N ASP A 142 -2.35 25.00 -14.24
CA ASP A 142 -1.92 26.40 -14.30
C ASP A 142 -3.03 27.26 -13.70
N TYR A 143 -2.80 27.71 -12.47
CA TYR A 143 -3.77 28.50 -11.73
C TYR A 143 -3.79 29.98 -12.17
N SER A 144 -2.82 30.43 -12.96
CA SER A 144 -2.72 31.84 -13.38
C SER A 144 -3.82 32.24 -14.37
N THR A 145 -4.48 31.26 -14.99
CA THR A 145 -5.47 31.48 -16.05
C THR A 145 -6.88 31.00 -15.72
N ILE A 146 -7.13 30.62 -14.47
CA ILE A 146 -8.40 30.00 -14.09
C ILE A 146 -9.55 31.01 -14.01
N ARG A 147 -9.28 32.25 -13.57
CA ARG A 147 -10.30 33.33 -13.50
C ARG A 147 -9.68 34.68 -13.80
N ASP A 148 -10.41 35.50 -14.54
CA ASP A 148 -10.10 36.92 -14.68
C ASP A 148 -10.54 37.73 -13.44
N TYR A 149 -10.32 39.05 -13.49
CA TYR A 149 -10.66 39.97 -12.41
C TYR A 149 -12.15 39.96 -12.06
N ASP A 150 -12.99 39.69 -13.04
CA ASP A 150 -14.47 39.63 -12.88
C ASP A 150 -14.92 38.21 -12.46
N GLY A 151 -13.99 37.30 -12.18
CA GLY A 151 -14.28 35.94 -11.78
C GLY A 151 -14.75 35.01 -12.92
N LYS A 152 -14.65 35.47 -14.15
CA LYS A 152 -15.01 34.70 -15.34
C LYS A 152 -13.92 33.68 -15.65
N TYR A 153 -14.34 32.49 -16.02
CA TYR A 153 -13.45 31.41 -16.42
C TYR A 153 -12.72 31.78 -17.73
N THR A 154 -11.43 31.94 -17.68
CA THR A 154 -10.61 32.28 -18.84
C THR A 154 -9.88 31.08 -19.47
N GLY A 155 -10.09 29.91 -18.87
CA GLY A 155 -9.45 28.67 -19.27
C GLY A 155 -8.13 28.45 -18.53
N GLY A 156 -8.04 27.34 -17.84
CA GLY A 156 -6.81 26.84 -17.21
C GLY A 156 -6.27 25.67 -18.01
N GLY A 157 -4.97 25.58 -18.14
CA GLY A 157 -4.28 24.42 -18.70
C GLY A 157 -3.94 23.42 -17.59
N CYS A 158 -4.20 22.13 -17.86
CA CYS A 158 -3.60 21.05 -17.10
C CYS A 158 -2.50 20.42 -17.96
N ALA A 159 -1.26 20.46 -17.50
CA ALA A 159 -0.16 19.76 -18.11
C ALA A 159 0.25 18.55 -17.28
N ILE A 160 0.44 17.41 -17.93
CA ILE A 160 1.09 16.26 -17.35
C ILE A 160 2.58 16.47 -17.49
N LEU A 161 3.26 16.78 -16.39
CA LEU A 161 4.70 16.99 -16.38
C LEU A 161 5.41 15.69 -16.01
N ASP A 162 6.42 15.34 -16.80
CA ASP A 162 7.34 14.29 -16.43
C ASP A 162 8.22 14.79 -15.28
N THR A 163 8.15 14.10 -14.16
CA THR A 163 9.03 14.32 -13.02
C THR A 163 9.79 13.04 -12.72
N THR A 164 10.88 13.18 -11.98
CA THR A 164 11.63 12.05 -11.47
C THR A 164 11.48 11.95 -9.97
N LYS A 165 11.47 10.74 -9.45
CA LYS A 165 11.60 10.47 -8.04
C LYS A 165 12.77 9.54 -7.80
N GLN A 166 13.75 9.99 -7.05
CA GLN A 166 14.84 9.18 -6.56
C GLN A 166 14.46 8.61 -5.19
N LEU A 167 14.71 7.32 -5.00
CA LEU A 167 14.54 6.66 -3.71
C LEU A 167 15.72 7.01 -2.81
N SER A 168 15.43 7.40 -1.57
CA SER A 168 16.42 7.62 -0.53
C SER A 168 16.30 6.55 0.55
N GLU A 169 17.38 6.26 1.24
CA GLU A 169 17.31 5.51 2.50
C GLU A 169 16.46 6.25 3.52
N THR A 170 15.93 5.50 4.47
CA THR A 170 15.00 6.04 5.47
C THR A 170 15.66 7.12 6.32
N LEU A 171 14.92 8.22 6.52
CA LEU A 171 15.15 9.22 7.56
C LEU A 171 15.40 8.63 8.98
N PHE A 172 15.09 7.36 9.21
CA PHE A 172 15.28 6.68 10.49
C PHE A 172 16.76 6.37 10.79
N ARG A 173 17.59 6.07 9.76
CA ARG A 173 19.04 5.91 9.94
C ARG A 173 19.74 7.22 10.28
N GLU A 174 19.32 8.32 9.65
CA GLU A 174 19.91 9.63 9.88
C GLU A 174 19.63 10.20 11.28
N LYS A 175 18.56 9.74 11.95
CA LYS A 175 18.14 10.25 13.25
C LYS A 175 18.50 9.35 14.44
N GLY A 176 19.24 8.27 14.23
CA GLY A 176 19.73 7.42 15.32
C GLY A 176 18.64 6.74 16.16
N PHE A 177 17.46 6.52 15.60
CA PHE A 177 16.36 5.85 16.31
C PHE A 177 16.52 4.34 16.47
N PHE A 178 17.57 3.76 15.88
CA PHE A 178 17.93 2.34 16.04
C PHE A 178 19.44 2.24 16.24
N THR A 179 19.90 2.35 17.46
CA THR A 179 21.18 1.82 17.95
C THR A 179 20.88 0.62 18.81
#